data_80bb9a821cef9a54bfab1e16e4911102
#
_entry.id   80bb9a821cef9a54bfab1e16e4911102
#
_cell.length_a   1.000
_cell.length_b   1.000
_cell.length_c   1.000
_cell.angle_alpha   90.00
_cell.angle_beta   90.00
_cell.angle_gamma   90.00
#
_symmetry.space_group_name_H-M   'P 1'
#
loop_
_entity.id
_entity.type
_entity.pdbx_description
1 polymer ?
#
loop_
_entity_poly.entity_id
_entity_poly.type
_entity_poly.pdbx_seq_one_letter_code
_entity_poly.pdbx_strand_id
1 'polypeptide(L)'
;MNKLNELKIWTKAINLTVDVYKVTASFPSAERFGLISQSRRAAVSIPSNIAEGAGRNSFKEFNNFLGIANGSSYELQTQLVIANKLEMLDNESLNPLLMHIDELQKMTYGFQQMLEKKINNKKM
;
A
#
# COMPACT_ATOMS: atom_id res chain seq x y z
N MET A 1 18.98 -6.56 -14.11
CA MET A 1 19.09 -5.21 -13.55
C MET A 1 17.83 -4.90 -12.74
N ASN A 2 18.01 -4.48 -11.54
CA ASN A 2 16.88 -4.23 -10.64
C ASN A 2 16.85 -2.77 -10.21
N LYS A 3 15.76 -2.07 -10.58
CA LYS A 3 15.55 -0.68 -10.19
C LYS A 3 14.44 -0.55 -9.16
N LEU A 4 14.03 -1.66 -8.57
CA LEU A 4 12.92 -1.64 -7.62
C LEU A 4 13.21 -0.72 -6.44
N ASN A 5 14.41 -0.78 -5.87
CA ASN A 5 14.80 0.06 -4.74
C ASN A 5 14.91 1.54 -5.09
N GLU A 6 14.84 1.90 -6.37
CA GLU A 6 14.81 3.30 -6.82
C GLU A 6 13.37 3.83 -6.91
N LEU A 7 12.37 2.95 -6.84
CA LEU A 7 10.98 3.36 -6.89
C LEU A 7 10.53 3.86 -5.52
N LYS A 8 10.30 5.16 -5.44
CA LYS A 8 9.88 5.80 -4.18
C LYS A 8 8.59 5.21 -3.63
N ILE A 9 7.64 4.87 -4.51
CA ILE A 9 6.38 4.26 -4.07
C ILE A 9 6.62 2.90 -3.41
N TRP A 10 7.59 2.12 -3.90
CA TRP A 10 7.91 0.83 -3.31
C TRP A 10 8.55 1.00 -1.93
N THR A 11 9.56 1.86 -1.82
CA THR A 11 10.25 2.11 -0.55
C THR A 11 9.27 2.63 0.50
N LYS A 12 8.39 3.55 0.09
CA LYS A 12 7.38 4.10 0.99
C LYS A 12 6.40 3.02 1.44
N ALA A 13 6.00 2.14 0.53
CA ALA A 13 5.09 1.04 0.87
C ALA A 13 5.75 0.03 1.81
N ILE A 14 7.04 -0.24 1.65
CA ILE A 14 7.80 -1.10 2.58
C ILE A 14 7.79 -0.48 3.97
N ASN A 15 8.11 0.81 4.08
CA ASN A 15 8.14 1.49 5.38
C ASN A 15 6.77 1.49 6.05
N LEU A 16 5.72 1.72 5.28
CA LEU A 16 4.35 1.64 5.79
C LEU A 16 4.04 0.25 6.34
N THR A 17 4.44 -0.80 5.61
CA THR A 17 4.21 -2.17 6.02
C THR A 17 4.88 -2.47 7.36
N VAL A 18 6.14 -2.03 7.50
CA VAL A 18 6.89 -2.20 8.76
C VAL A 18 6.15 -1.52 9.92
N ASP A 19 5.67 -0.29 9.69
CA ASP A 19 4.94 0.45 10.71
C ASP A 19 3.62 -0.25 11.09
N VAL A 20 2.93 -0.83 10.13
CA VAL A 20 1.70 -1.59 10.39
C VAL A 20 2.00 -2.81 11.26
N TYR A 21 3.09 -3.51 10.99
CA TYR A 21 3.49 -4.64 11.84
C TYR A 21 3.77 -4.21 13.26
N LYS A 22 4.46 -3.08 13.44
CA LYS A 22 4.77 -2.56 14.77
C LYS A 22 3.52 -2.19 15.55
N VAL A 23 2.60 -1.50 14.89
CA VAL A 23 1.36 -1.04 15.51
C VAL A 23 0.44 -2.21 15.86
N THR A 24 0.28 -3.17 14.95
CA THR A 24 -0.62 -4.29 15.17
C THR A 24 -0.09 -5.29 16.19
N ALA A 25 1.19 -5.23 16.53
CA ALA A 25 1.77 -6.09 17.55
C ALA A 25 1.12 -5.86 18.93
N SER A 26 0.55 -4.67 19.17
CA SER A 26 -0.12 -4.34 20.44
C SER A 26 -1.62 -4.62 20.40
N PHE A 27 -2.17 -5.08 19.29
CA PHE A 27 -3.59 -5.43 19.19
C PHE A 27 -3.89 -6.64 20.06
N PRO A 28 -5.14 -6.79 20.55
CA PRO A 28 -5.52 -7.96 21.36
C PRO A 28 -5.23 -9.28 20.64
N SER A 29 -4.74 -10.29 21.37
CA SER A 29 -4.41 -11.58 20.78
C SER A 29 -5.63 -12.27 20.15
N ALA A 30 -6.84 -11.92 20.59
CA ALA A 30 -8.07 -12.41 19.98
C ALA A 30 -8.19 -12.00 18.51
N GLU A 31 -7.46 -10.94 18.09
CA GLU A 31 -7.48 -10.46 16.71
C GLU A 31 -6.38 -11.05 15.84
N ARG A 32 -5.69 -12.10 16.33
CA ARG A 32 -4.62 -12.75 15.58
C ARG A 32 -5.06 -13.13 14.16
N PHE A 33 -6.24 -13.74 14.04
CA PHE A 33 -6.79 -14.16 12.75
C PHE A 33 -7.83 -13.17 12.19
N GLY A 34 -8.03 -12.05 12.88
CA GLY A 34 -8.91 -10.97 12.45
C GLY A 34 -8.12 -9.78 11.96
N LEU A 35 -8.25 -8.63 12.65
CA LEU A 35 -7.64 -7.37 12.20
C LEU A 35 -6.13 -7.41 12.10
N ILE A 36 -5.43 -8.17 12.96
CA ILE A 36 -3.97 -8.28 12.86
C ILE A 36 -3.62 -8.90 11.50
N SER A 37 -4.17 -10.08 11.21
CA SER A 37 -3.90 -10.80 9.97
C SER A 37 -4.31 -10.00 8.74
N GLN A 38 -5.52 -9.44 8.75
CA GLN A 38 -6.06 -8.70 7.62
C GLN A 38 -5.26 -7.44 7.32
N SER A 39 -4.90 -6.67 8.36
CA SER A 39 -4.12 -5.43 8.17
C SER A 39 -2.73 -5.72 7.63
N ARG A 40 -2.09 -6.75 8.15
CA ARG A 40 -0.75 -7.14 7.70
C ARG A 40 -0.77 -7.64 6.26
N ARG A 41 -1.78 -8.41 5.89
CA ARG A 41 -1.93 -8.90 4.51
C ARG A 41 -2.17 -7.77 3.54
N ALA A 42 -3.05 -6.82 3.89
CA ALA A 42 -3.30 -5.65 3.06
C ALA A 42 -2.04 -4.82 2.90
N ALA A 43 -1.30 -4.60 4.00
CA ALA A 43 -0.07 -3.81 3.97
C ALA A 43 0.99 -4.46 3.07
N VAL A 44 1.24 -5.77 3.24
CA VAL A 44 2.23 -6.51 2.42
C VAL A 44 1.83 -6.51 0.95
N SER A 45 0.52 -6.55 0.66
CA SER A 45 0.02 -6.56 -0.71
C SER A 45 0.42 -5.31 -1.49
N ILE A 46 0.59 -4.17 -0.81
CA ILE A 46 0.93 -2.91 -1.48
C ILE A 46 2.32 -3.00 -2.15
N PRO A 47 3.42 -3.20 -1.40
CA PRO A 47 4.73 -3.28 -2.03
C PRO A 47 4.87 -4.51 -2.92
N SER A 48 4.18 -5.60 -2.61
CA SER A 48 4.24 -6.82 -3.42
C SER A 48 3.67 -6.59 -4.82
N ASN A 49 2.55 -5.88 -4.92
CA ASN A 49 1.96 -5.59 -6.23
C ASN A 49 2.73 -4.52 -6.99
N ILE A 50 3.31 -3.55 -6.30
CA ILE A 50 4.20 -2.59 -6.96
C ILE A 50 5.38 -3.34 -7.60
N ALA A 51 5.99 -4.25 -6.85
CA ALA A 51 7.12 -5.04 -7.34
C ALA A 51 6.72 -5.96 -8.49
N GLU A 52 5.58 -6.62 -8.36
CA GLU A 52 5.06 -7.51 -9.40
C GLU A 52 4.87 -6.75 -10.70
N GLY A 53 4.25 -5.56 -10.61
CA GLY A 53 4.01 -4.72 -11.79
C GLY A 53 5.30 -4.20 -12.41
N ALA A 54 6.25 -3.79 -11.58
CA ALA A 54 7.55 -3.30 -12.06
C ALA A 54 8.33 -4.38 -12.79
N GLY A 55 8.11 -5.65 -12.44
CA GLY A 55 8.76 -6.78 -13.09
C GLY A 55 8.10 -7.23 -14.39
N ARG A 56 6.95 -6.64 -14.75
CA ARG A 56 6.26 -7.00 -15.99
C ARG A 56 6.85 -6.29 -17.20
N ASN A 57 6.51 -6.78 -18.39
CA ASN A 57 7.12 -6.32 -19.64
C ASN A 57 6.37 -5.16 -20.30
N SER A 58 5.26 -4.70 -19.74
CA SER A 58 4.49 -3.62 -20.36
C SER A 58 4.01 -2.60 -19.32
N PHE A 59 3.88 -1.35 -19.78
CA PHE A 59 3.32 -0.29 -18.94
C PHE A 59 1.88 -0.58 -18.54
N LYS A 60 1.13 -1.22 -19.42
CA LYS A 60 -0.26 -1.57 -19.14
C LYS A 60 -0.37 -2.55 -17.97
N GLU A 61 0.48 -3.58 -17.96
CA GLU A 61 0.50 -4.54 -16.85
C GLU A 61 0.96 -3.87 -15.57
N PHE A 62 1.99 -3.02 -15.63
CA PHE A 62 2.47 -2.28 -14.47
C PHE A 62 1.32 -1.43 -13.89
N ASN A 63 0.62 -0.71 -14.75
CA ASN A 63 -0.50 0.13 -14.32
C ASN A 63 -1.60 -0.71 -13.65
N ASN A 64 -1.90 -1.89 -14.17
CA ASN A 64 -2.89 -2.79 -13.57
C ASN A 64 -2.49 -3.21 -12.16
N PHE A 65 -1.22 -3.56 -11.95
CA PHE A 65 -0.73 -3.95 -10.62
C PHE A 65 -0.71 -2.78 -9.65
N LEU A 66 -0.44 -1.56 -10.13
CA LEU A 66 -0.54 -0.37 -9.30
C LEU A 66 -1.98 -0.11 -8.86
N GLY A 67 -2.94 -0.43 -9.71
CA GLY A 67 -4.36 -0.36 -9.34
C GLY A 67 -4.69 -1.31 -8.20
N ILE A 68 -4.16 -2.54 -8.26
CA ILE A 68 -4.35 -3.52 -7.19
C ILE A 68 -3.68 -3.03 -5.89
N ALA A 69 -2.46 -2.51 -5.99
CA ALA A 69 -1.75 -1.96 -4.84
C ALA A 69 -2.54 -0.82 -4.19
N ASN A 70 -3.10 0.05 -5.01
CA ASN A 70 -3.89 1.18 -4.51
C ASN A 70 -5.17 0.68 -3.81
N GLY A 71 -5.83 -0.32 -4.37
CA GLY A 71 -6.99 -0.96 -3.73
C GLY A 71 -6.62 -1.54 -2.37
N SER A 72 -5.45 -2.18 -2.26
CA SER A 72 -4.96 -2.71 -0.99
C SER A 72 -4.72 -1.59 0.03
N SER A 73 -4.27 -0.42 -0.41
CA SER A 73 -4.06 0.71 0.49
C SER A 73 -5.37 1.23 1.07
N TYR A 74 -6.44 1.26 0.29
CA TYR A 74 -7.77 1.63 0.78
C TYR A 74 -8.33 0.58 1.74
N GLU A 75 -8.07 -0.68 1.47
CA GLU A 75 -8.45 -1.78 2.36
C GLU A 75 -7.74 -1.64 3.70
N LEU A 76 -6.42 -1.39 3.68
CA LEU A 76 -5.65 -1.17 4.89
C LEU A 76 -6.17 0.03 5.68
N GLN A 77 -6.43 1.13 4.99
CA GLN A 77 -6.97 2.35 5.59
C GLN A 77 -8.27 2.03 6.34
N THR A 78 -9.15 1.28 5.71
CA THR A 78 -10.42 0.87 6.29
C THR A 78 -10.22 0.05 7.56
N GLN A 79 -9.33 -0.93 7.52
CA GLN A 79 -9.05 -1.80 8.65
C GLN A 79 -8.47 -1.05 9.85
N LEU A 80 -7.58 -0.09 9.59
CA LEU A 80 -6.98 0.72 10.65
C LEU A 80 -8.01 1.66 11.28
N VAL A 81 -8.92 2.22 10.49
CA VAL A 81 -10.00 3.05 11.01
C VAL A 81 -10.94 2.20 11.88
N ILE A 82 -11.25 0.97 11.44
CA ILE A 82 -12.07 0.06 12.24
C ILE A 82 -11.37 -0.24 13.58
N ALA A 83 -10.07 -0.52 13.54
CA ALA A 83 -9.30 -0.80 14.76
C ALA A 83 -9.34 0.38 15.74
N ASN A 84 -9.25 1.60 15.20
CA ASN A 84 -9.34 2.81 16.02
C ASN A 84 -10.71 2.94 16.67
N LYS A 85 -11.78 2.69 15.91
CA LYS A 85 -13.14 2.78 16.44
C LYS A 85 -13.43 1.72 17.49
N LEU A 86 -12.75 0.59 17.41
CA LEU A 86 -12.84 -0.49 18.40
C LEU A 86 -11.85 -0.28 19.57
N GLU A 87 -11.17 0.86 19.59
CA GLU A 87 -10.23 1.26 20.64
C GLU A 87 -8.99 0.34 20.76
N MET A 88 -8.65 -0.35 19.67
CA MET A 88 -7.43 -1.15 19.60
C MET A 88 -6.21 -0.30 19.20
N LEU A 89 -6.46 0.86 18.62
CA LEU A 89 -5.45 1.76 18.08
C LEU A 89 -5.86 3.19 18.40
N ASP A 90 -5.01 3.92 19.12
CA ASP A 90 -5.33 5.31 19.48
C ASP A 90 -5.08 6.26 18.30
N ASN A 91 -5.57 7.50 18.45
CA ASN A 91 -5.44 8.50 17.39
C ASN A 91 -3.99 8.90 17.14
N GLU A 92 -3.16 8.91 18.19
CA GLU A 92 -1.74 9.26 18.04
C GLU A 92 -1.00 8.27 17.14
N SER A 93 -1.39 6.99 17.21
CA SER A 93 -0.80 5.96 16.38
C SER A 93 -1.46 5.90 14.99
N LEU A 94 -2.77 6.15 14.92
CA LEU A 94 -3.53 6.09 13.68
C LEU A 94 -3.15 7.22 12.72
N ASN A 95 -3.12 8.46 13.22
CA ASN A 95 -2.99 9.63 12.34
C ASN A 95 -1.73 9.63 11.47
N PRO A 96 -0.54 9.28 12.00
CA PRO A 96 0.65 9.18 11.15
C PRO A 96 0.51 8.12 10.05
N LEU A 97 -0.16 7.01 10.35
CA LEU A 97 -0.38 5.95 9.36
C LEU A 97 -1.31 6.42 8.26
N LEU A 98 -2.38 7.13 8.61
CA LEU A 98 -3.31 7.68 7.61
C LEU A 98 -2.62 8.70 6.71
N MET A 99 -1.75 9.54 7.26
CA MET A 99 -0.98 10.48 6.47
C MET A 99 -0.04 9.76 5.51
N HIS A 100 0.62 8.72 5.99
CA HIS A 100 1.54 7.91 5.18
C HIS A 100 0.78 7.23 4.02
N ILE A 101 -0.39 6.68 4.33
CA ILE A 101 -1.26 6.04 3.33
C ILE A 101 -1.70 7.06 2.29
N ASP A 102 -2.15 8.23 2.72
CA ASP A 102 -2.62 9.29 1.82
C ASP A 102 -1.52 9.72 0.85
N GLU A 103 -0.31 9.94 1.37
CA GLU A 103 0.83 10.28 0.52
C GLU A 103 1.13 9.18 -0.50
N LEU A 104 1.11 7.92 -0.05
CA LEU A 104 1.38 6.79 -0.93
C LEU A 104 0.32 6.68 -2.03
N GLN A 105 -0.94 6.90 -1.68
CA GLN A 105 -2.04 6.88 -2.65
C GLN A 105 -1.85 7.95 -3.72
N LYS A 106 -1.49 9.15 -3.30
CA LYS A 106 -1.24 10.27 -4.23
C LYS A 106 -0.06 9.98 -5.15
N MET A 107 1.03 9.46 -4.59
CA MET A 107 2.22 9.11 -5.38
C MET A 107 1.90 8.00 -6.38
N THR A 108 1.16 6.99 -5.96
CA THR A 108 0.79 5.87 -6.81
C THR A 108 -0.12 6.34 -7.94
N TYR A 109 -1.09 7.19 -7.63
CA TYR A 109 -1.98 7.76 -8.63
C TYR A 109 -1.18 8.56 -9.67
N GLY A 110 -0.26 9.40 -9.21
CA GLY A 110 0.60 10.17 -10.12
C GLY A 110 1.44 9.28 -11.02
N PHE A 111 1.95 8.19 -10.47
CA PHE A 111 2.73 7.22 -11.25
C PHE A 111 1.85 6.54 -12.30
N GLN A 112 0.61 6.18 -11.95
CA GLN A 112 -0.34 5.59 -12.89
C GLN A 112 -0.65 6.56 -14.03
N GLN A 113 -0.80 7.83 -13.72
CA GLN A 113 -1.04 8.86 -14.74
C GLN A 113 0.14 8.94 -15.72
N MET A 114 1.36 8.88 -15.22
CA MET A 114 2.55 8.86 -16.05
C MET A 114 2.56 7.64 -16.97
N LEU A 115 2.22 6.47 -16.43
CA LEU A 115 2.17 5.23 -17.22
C LEU A 115 1.09 5.30 -18.30
N GLU A 116 -0.07 5.89 -17.98
CA GLU A 116 -1.15 6.03 -18.94
C GLU A 116 -0.75 6.89 -20.12
N LYS A 117 0.01 7.97 -19.87
CA LYS A 117 0.55 8.79 -20.95
C LYS A 117 1.47 7.98 -21.85
N LYS A 118 2.32 7.15 -21.28
CA LYS A 118 3.23 6.29 -22.05
C LYS A 118 2.47 5.23 -22.85
N ILE A 119 1.41 4.67 -22.28
CA ILE A 119 0.55 3.71 -22.95
C ILE A 119 -0.11 4.37 -24.16
N ASN A 120 -0.68 5.54 -23.97
CA ASN A 120 -1.38 6.26 -25.05
C ASN A 120 -0.42 6.70 -26.15
N ASN A 121 0.77 7.15 -25.79
CA ASN A 121 1.77 7.53 -26.79
C ASN A 121 2.21 6.37 -27.65
N LYS A 122 2.30 5.17 -27.08
CA LYS A 122 2.67 3.96 -27.84
C LYS A 122 1.61 3.54 -28.85
N LYS A 123 0.36 3.93 -28.62
CA LYS A 123 -0.74 3.61 -29.56
C LYS A 123 -0.77 4.53 -30.76
N MET A 124 -0.07 5.61 -30.69
CA MET A 124 0.04 6.58 -31.79
C MET A 124 1.22 6.23 -32.70
#